data_db14f3ce9822326193eacb2f2a223655
#
_entry.id   db14f3ce9822326193eacb2f2a223655
#
_cell.length_a   1.000
_cell.length_b   1.000
_cell.length_c   1.000
_cell.angle_alpha   90.00
_cell.angle_beta   90.00
_cell.angle_gamma   90.00
#
_symmetry.space_group_name_H-M   'P 1'
#
loop_
_entity.id
_entity.type
_entity.pdbx_description
1 polymer ?
#
loop_
_entity_poly.entity_id
_entity_poly.type
_entity_poly.pdbx_seq_one_letter_code
_entity_poly.pdbx_strand_id
1 'polypeptide(L)'
;MRKNELTMKNAFVKSIRQIGFLHIVIIFFVTACNKDEYYIDGGLANPYFDGTMLEYLDSKPMEFDSVAQIIRLAGLEETFNTEEFTFFCPRDRDIKDLISDYRHGGANGALYQLNRDTIKTLSDVDPLIWRKYILRYMFKGKNLLADYPQIDFDVLNVYPGQNYYAYDNSISRIGVFFNDATSSDGKSTLKYMGYRQLYICYILNPSSPDAWIQCKVSSSDIQPNNGVVHALDYTSSSFGFNPSEVINDIIESKR
;
A
#
# COMPACT_ATOMS: atom_id res chain seq x y z
N MET A 1 -35.84 41.02 -60.72
CA MET A 1 -34.75 41.27 -59.79
C MET A 1 -35.09 41.01 -58.32
N ARG A 2 -36.26 41.44 -57.81
CA ARG A 2 -36.63 41.34 -56.36
C ARG A 2 -36.76 39.91 -55.79
N LYS A 3 -37.11 38.90 -56.60
CA LYS A 3 -37.36 37.51 -56.14
C LYS A 3 -36.05 36.76 -55.80
N ASN A 4 -34.93 37.07 -56.48
CA ASN A 4 -33.65 36.39 -56.25
C ASN A 4 -32.94 36.90 -55.01
N GLU A 5 -33.12 38.20 -54.62
CA GLU A 5 -32.57 38.76 -53.40
C GLU A 5 -33.22 38.18 -52.14
N LEU A 6 -34.54 37.90 -52.17
CA LEU A 6 -35.26 37.33 -51.04
C LEU A 6 -34.83 35.86 -50.81
N THR A 7 -34.56 35.11 -51.89
CA THR A 7 -34.10 33.70 -51.80
C THR A 7 -32.68 33.62 -51.25
N MET A 8 -31.78 34.53 -51.63
CA MET A 8 -30.42 34.58 -51.11
C MET A 8 -30.36 34.99 -49.63
N LYS A 9 -31.19 35.99 -49.20
CA LYS A 9 -31.31 36.36 -47.78
C LYS A 9 -31.79 35.20 -46.91
N ASN A 10 -32.79 34.45 -47.38
CA ASN A 10 -33.32 33.32 -46.64
C ASN A 10 -32.33 32.15 -46.54
N ALA A 11 -31.54 31.90 -47.61
CA ALA A 11 -30.47 30.91 -47.61
C ALA A 11 -29.33 31.29 -46.63
N PHE A 12 -28.95 32.58 -46.60
CA PHE A 12 -27.94 33.10 -45.73
C PHE A 12 -28.33 33.04 -44.25
N VAL A 13 -29.59 33.41 -43.92
CA VAL A 13 -30.10 33.31 -42.53
C VAL A 13 -30.21 31.86 -42.09
N LYS A 14 -30.58 30.93 -43.00
CA LYS A 14 -30.62 29.48 -42.70
C LYS A 14 -29.23 28.91 -42.41
N SER A 15 -28.22 29.34 -43.17
CA SER A 15 -26.81 28.93 -42.96
C SER A 15 -26.25 29.45 -41.63
N ILE A 16 -26.50 30.71 -41.26
CA ILE A 16 -26.09 31.28 -39.97
C ILE A 16 -26.76 30.53 -38.81
N ARG A 17 -28.04 30.17 -38.96
CA ARG A 17 -28.76 29.43 -37.92
C ARG A 17 -28.24 27.99 -37.75
N GLN A 18 -27.82 27.33 -38.82
CA GLN A 18 -27.19 26.01 -38.77
C GLN A 18 -25.77 26.06 -38.15
N ILE A 19 -24.96 27.07 -38.49
CA ILE A 19 -23.64 27.28 -37.91
C ILE A 19 -23.74 27.61 -36.40
N GLY A 20 -24.68 28.46 -35.99
CA GLY A 20 -24.95 28.78 -34.60
C GLY A 20 -25.38 27.55 -33.78
N PHE A 21 -26.26 26.72 -34.36
CA PHE A 21 -26.69 25.48 -33.71
C PHE A 21 -25.53 24.46 -33.57
N LEU A 22 -24.64 24.36 -34.56
CA LEU A 22 -23.46 23.51 -34.51
C LEU A 22 -22.45 23.95 -33.40
N HIS A 23 -22.27 25.25 -33.26
CA HIS A 23 -21.41 25.79 -32.18
C HIS A 23 -21.96 25.54 -30.78
N ILE A 24 -23.28 25.66 -30.59
CA ILE A 24 -23.94 25.35 -29.32
C ILE A 24 -23.78 23.86 -28.98
N VAL A 25 -23.91 22.96 -29.95
CA VAL A 25 -23.73 21.51 -29.75
C VAL A 25 -22.27 21.19 -29.39
N ILE A 26 -21.30 21.82 -30.04
CA ILE A 26 -19.86 21.63 -29.72
C ILE A 26 -19.55 22.10 -28.31
N ILE A 27 -20.10 23.23 -27.84
CA ILE A 27 -19.91 23.74 -26.50
C ILE A 27 -20.44 22.76 -25.43
N PHE A 28 -21.57 22.09 -25.69
CA PHE A 28 -22.11 21.08 -24.78
C PHE A 28 -21.23 19.83 -24.65
N PHE A 29 -20.46 19.46 -25.67
CA PHE A 29 -19.54 18.32 -25.60
C PHE A 29 -18.25 18.62 -24.86
N VAL A 30 -17.82 19.88 -24.75
CA VAL A 30 -16.55 20.24 -24.06
C VAL A 30 -16.74 20.39 -22.55
N THR A 31 -17.98 20.53 -22.04
CA THR A 31 -18.27 20.66 -20.61
C THR A 31 -18.63 19.33 -19.92
N ALA A 32 -18.64 18.23 -20.64
CA ALA A 32 -19.11 16.92 -20.13
C ALA A 32 -18.02 16.04 -19.52
N CYS A 33 -16.78 16.53 -19.35
CA CYS A 33 -15.69 15.76 -18.74
C CYS A 33 -15.01 16.52 -17.61
N ASN A 34 -15.73 16.80 -16.52
CA ASN A 34 -15.09 16.99 -15.23
C ASN A 34 -15.08 15.63 -14.53
N LYS A 35 -13.93 14.93 -14.60
CA LYS A 35 -13.68 13.68 -13.88
C LYS A 35 -13.50 13.88 -12.37
N ASP A 36 -13.44 15.10 -11.91
CA ASP A 36 -13.06 15.43 -10.52
C ASP A 36 -14.24 15.42 -9.55
N GLU A 37 -15.49 15.34 -10.02
CA GLU A 37 -16.67 15.39 -9.15
C GLU A 37 -17.15 14.03 -8.61
N TYR A 38 -16.54 12.91 -9.00
CA TYR A 38 -16.92 11.59 -8.49
C TYR A 38 -16.07 11.08 -7.34
N TYR A 39 -15.02 11.79 -6.96
CA TYR A 39 -14.28 11.54 -5.74
C TYR A 39 -14.92 12.36 -4.61
N ILE A 40 -15.92 11.80 -3.96
CA ILE A 40 -16.35 12.30 -2.65
C ILE A 40 -15.20 11.96 -1.71
N ASP A 41 -14.26 12.88 -1.57
CA ASP A 41 -13.34 12.89 -0.46
C ASP A 41 -14.21 12.97 0.80
N GLY A 42 -14.32 11.86 1.50
CA GLY A 42 -15.09 11.76 2.74
C GLY A 42 -14.53 12.64 3.86
N GLY A 43 -13.51 13.47 3.59
CA GLY A 43 -12.91 14.44 4.49
C GLY A 43 -12.28 13.84 5.75
N LEU A 44 -12.05 12.52 5.78
CA LEU A 44 -11.75 11.80 7.02
C LEU A 44 -10.28 11.43 7.21
N ALA A 45 -9.41 11.56 6.22
CA ALA A 45 -7.99 11.29 6.39
C ALA A 45 -7.14 12.23 5.54
N ASN A 46 -6.46 13.17 6.18
CA ASN A 46 -5.36 13.89 5.52
C ASN A 46 -4.21 12.89 5.31
N PRO A 47 -3.79 12.59 4.07
CA PRO A 47 -2.68 11.68 3.82
C PRO A 47 -1.34 12.29 4.21
N TYR A 48 -1.22 13.60 4.27
CA TYR A 48 0.02 14.31 4.55
C TYR A 48 0.29 14.41 6.04
N PHE A 49 1.52 14.11 6.42
CA PHE A 49 2.03 14.29 7.78
C PHE A 49 3.22 15.26 7.74
N ASP A 50 3.12 16.35 8.52
CA ASP A 50 4.19 17.35 8.62
C ASP A 50 5.25 16.88 9.63
N GLY A 51 6.14 16.03 9.15
CA GLY A 51 7.23 15.42 9.91
C GLY A 51 7.88 14.30 9.12
N THR A 52 8.92 13.71 9.69
CA THR A 52 9.62 12.57 9.10
C THR A 52 8.81 11.27 9.25
N MET A 53 9.25 10.22 8.57
CA MET A 53 8.62 8.90 8.68
C MET A 53 8.69 8.35 10.11
N LEU A 54 9.81 8.55 10.81
CA LEU A 54 9.94 8.11 12.19
C LEU A 54 9.04 8.92 13.14
N GLU A 55 8.95 10.24 12.95
CA GLU A 55 8.02 11.10 13.70
C GLU A 55 6.56 10.71 13.47
N TYR A 56 6.21 10.28 12.24
CA TYR A 56 4.88 9.73 11.99
C TYR A 56 4.61 8.48 12.85
N LEU A 57 5.54 7.53 12.88
CA LEU A 57 5.38 6.32 13.69
C LEU A 57 5.26 6.65 15.19
N ASP A 58 6.11 7.56 15.69
CA ASP A 58 6.06 8.04 17.09
C ASP A 58 4.72 8.73 17.43
N SER A 59 4.10 9.39 16.45
CA SER A 59 2.78 10.05 16.62
C SER A 59 1.63 9.05 16.80
N LYS A 60 1.86 7.75 16.52
CA LYS A 60 0.86 6.66 16.57
C LYS A 60 1.29 5.53 17.52
N PRO A 61 1.55 5.83 18.81
CA PRO A 61 2.14 4.84 19.74
C PRO A 61 1.26 3.62 19.99
N MET A 62 -0.05 3.71 19.78
CA MET A 62 -0.94 2.56 19.91
C MET A 62 -0.82 1.53 18.79
N GLU A 63 -0.11 1.89 17.70
CA GLU A 63 -0.02 1.07 16.49
C GLU A 63 1.40 0.71 16.12
N PHE A 64 2.40 1.58 16.44
CA PHE A 64 3.76 1.52 15.91
C PHE A 64 4.87 1.80 16.95
N ASP A 65 4.58 1.84 18.26
CA ASP A 65 5.59 2.08 19.29
C ASP A 65 6.72 1.04 19.26
N SER A 66 6.35 -0.23 19.18
CA SER A 66 7.34 -1.32 19.08
C SER A 66 8.13 -1.27 17.77
N VAL A 67 7.48 -0.88 16.67
CA VAL A 67 8.15 -0.71 15.37
C VAL A 67 9.16 0.42 15.44
N ALA A 68 8.79 1.58 15.99
CA ALA A 68 9.69 2.72 16.17
C ALA A 68 10.89 2.38 17.09
N GLN A 69 10.66 1.62 18.16
CA GLN A 69 11.75 1.13 19.01
C GLN A 69 12.69 0.19 18.26
N ILE A 70 12.16 -0.75 17.49
CA ILE A 70 12.96 -1.68 16.67
C ILE A 70 13.78 -0.94 15.63
N ILE A 71 13.24 0.09 14.97
CA ILE A 71 13.97 0.93 14.02
C ILE A 71 15.19 1.58 14.67
N ARG A 72 15.05 2.09 15.91
CA ARG A 72 16.16 2.66 16.69
C ARG A 72 17.17 1.60 17.09
N LEU A 73 16.72 0.46 17.61
CA LEU A 73 17.60 -0.66 17.97
C LEU A 73 18.37 -1.18 16.75
N ALA A 74 17.73 -1.21 15.58
CA ALA A 74 18.35 -1.63 14.32
C ALA A 74 19.38 -0.62 13.76
N GLY A 75 19.53 0.56 14.39
CA GLY A 75 20.41 1.63 13.91
C GLY A 75 19.94 2.23 12.57
N LEU A 76 18.62 2.32 12.38
CA LEU A 76 18.00 2.86 11.17
C LEU A 76 17.36 4.24 11.39
N GLU A 77 17.56 4.85 12.56
CA GLU A 77 16.93 6.11 12.92
C GLU A 77 17.24 7.23 11.91
N GLU A 78 18.52 7.39 11.53
CA GLU A 78 18.93 8.38 10.54
C GLU A 78 18.27 8.13 9.17
N THR A 79 18.26 6.88 8.72
CA THR A 79 17.60 6.48 7.45
C THR A 79 16.13 6.87 7.45
N PHE A 80 15.39 6.58 8.52
CA PHE A 80 13.97 6.90 8.64
C PHE A 80 13.68 8.41 8.78
N ASN A 81 14.65 9.21 9.16
CA ASN A 81 14.52 10.65 9.25
C ASN A 81 14.97 11.39 8.00
N THR A 82 15.84 10.82 7.16
CA THR A 82 16.50 11.58 6.08
C THR A 82 16.33 10.99 4.70
N GLU A 83 16.26 9.66 4.56
CA GLU A 83 16.18 9.02 3.26
C GLU A 83 14.74 8.97 2.73
N GLU A 84 14.62 8.97 1.40
CA GLU A 84 13.33 8.86 0.71
C GLU A 84 13.05 7.41 0.31
N PHE A 85 11.98 6.82 0.87
CA PHE A 85 11.57 5.46 0.55
C PHE A 85 10.08 5.22 0.84
N THR A 86 9.59 4.06 0.39
CA THR A 86 8.27 3.52 0.74
C THR A 86 8.42 2.44 1.80
N PHE A 87 7.66 2.53 2.87
CA PHE A 87 7.67 1.60 3.98
C PHE A 87 6.33 0.87 4.13
N PHE A 88 6.33 -0.44 3.96
CA PHE A 88 5.20 -1.30 4.28
C PHE A 88 5.23 -1.65 5.77
N CYS A 89 4.65 -0.79 6.58
CA CYS A 89 4.81 -0.80 8.03
C CYS A 89 4.04 -1.96 8.70
N PRO A 90 4.73 -2.92 9.37
CA PRO A 90 4.06 -3.89 10.22
C PRO A 90 3.46 -3.20 11.45
N ARG A 91 2.58 -3.89 12.17
CA ARG A 91 1.95 -3.38 13.39
C ARG A 91 2.66 -3.89 14.63
N ASP A 92 2.52 -3.19 15.74
CA ASP A 92 2.99 -3.64 17.06
C ASP A 92 2.46 -5.01 17.44
N ARG A 93 1.26 -5.33 16.98
CA ARG A 93 0.67 -6.64 17.19
C ARG A 93 1.46 -7.77 16.51
N ASP A 94 2.00 -7.54 15.31
CA ASP A 94 2.83 -8.53 14.60
C ASP A 94 4.09 -8.86 15.42
N ILE A 95 4.68 -7.85 16.06
CA ILE A 95 5.87 -8.00 16.93
C ILE A 95 5.49 -8.71 18.23
N LYS A 96 4.37 -8.32 18.83
CA LYS A 96 3.85 -8.97 20.02
C LYS A 96 3.56 -10.45 19.81
N ASP A 97 2.94 -10.78 18.69
CA ASP A 97 2.60 -12.17 18.34
C ASP A 97 3.88 -12.97 17.99
N LEU A 98 4.90 -12.35 17.36
CA LEU A 98 6.21 -12.97 17.13
C LEU A 98 6.91 -13.35 18.43
N ILE A 99 6.96 -12.42 19.39
CA ILE A 99 7.63 -12.66 20.68
C ILE A 99 6.80 -13.59 21.54
N SER A 100 5.52 -13.29 21.70
CA SER A 100 4.49 -14.01 22.44
C SER A 100 4.90 -14.39 23.88
N ASP A 101 3.95 -14.82 24.69
CA ASP A 101 4.19 -15.46 25.99
C ASP A 101 4.63 -16.92 25.75
N TYR A 102 5.58 -17.43 26.57
CA TYR A 102 6.06 -18.80 26.48
C TYR A 102 4.97 -19.88 26.50
N ARG A 103 3.76 -19.57 27.00
CA ARG A 103 2.59 -20.44 27.03
C ARG A 103 1.82 -20.49 25.69
N HIS A 104 1.99 -19.48 24.87
CA HIS A 104 1.22 -19.28 23.66
C HIS A 104 2.04 -19.48 22.36
N GLY A 105 3.30 -19.86 22.48
CA GLY A 105 4.19 -20.09 21.34
C GLY A 105 5.08 -18.87 21.05
N GLY A 106 5.34 -18.58 19.77
CA GLY A 106 6.26 -17.53 19.35
C GLY A 106 7.71 -17.80 19.78
N ALA A 107 8.56 -16.76 19.72
CA ALA A 107 9.98 -16.88 20.06
C ALA A 107 10.17 -17.30 21.52
N ASN A 108 9.40 -16.73 22.45
CA ASN A 108 9.51 -17.08 23.86
C ASN A 108 9.10 -18.54 24.16
N GLY A 109 8.08 -19.04 23.44
CA GLY A 109 7.72 -20.46 23.56
C GLY A 109 8.85 -21.39 23.12
N ALA A 110 9.49 -21.11 22.00
CA ALA A 110 10.61 -21.88 21.49
C ALA A 110 11.86 -21.80 22.38
N LEU A 111 12.21 -20.60 22.86
CA LEU A 111 13.32 -20.39 23.78
C LEU A 111 13.13 -21.13 25.12
N TYR A 112 11.90 -21.08 25.67
CA TYR A 112 11.57 -21.79 26.90
C TYR A 112 11.72 -23.32 26.74
N GLN A 113 11.27 -23.89 25.63
CA GLN A 113 11.43 -25.34 25.35
C GLN A 113 12.90 -25.75 25.23
N LEU A 114 13.76 -24.82 24.81
CA LEU A 114 15.21 -25.04 24.67
C LEU A 114 15.99 -24.71 25.95
N ASN A 115 15.31 -24.39 27.06
CA ASN A 115 15.90 -23.92 28.33
C ASN A 115 16.82 -22.70 28.15
N ARG A 116 16.40 -21.75 27.30
CA ARG A 116 17.13 -20.49 27.03
C ARG A 116 16.39 -19.31 27.64
N ASP A 117 17.13 -18.20 27.83
CA ASP A 117 16.55 -16.95 28.31
C ASP A 117 15.52 -16.39 27.35
N THR A 118 14.31 -16.16 27.87
CA THR A 118 13.20 -15.56 27.12
C THR A 118 13.42 -14.06 26.93
N ILE A 119 12.79 -13.53 25.87
CA ILE A 119 12.77 -12.11 25.53
C ILE A 119 11.83 -11.39 26.47
N LYS A 120 12.34 -10.42 27.24
CA LYS A 120 11.56 -9.56 28.15
C LYS A 120 11.34 -8.18 27.57
N THR A 121 12.32 -7.70 26.82
CA THR A 121 12.32 -6.40 26.14
C THR A 121 12.83 -6.57 24.70
N LEU A 122 12.53 -5.63 23.81
CA LEU A 122 13.00 -5.67 22.42
C LEU A 122 14.52 -5.65 22.30
N SER A 123 15.22 -5.07 23.29
CA SER A 123 16.69 -5.05 23.36
C SER A 123 17.33 -6.40 23.73
N ASP A 124 16.56 -7.40 24.14
CA ASP A 124 17.07 -8.77 24.37
C ASP A 124 17.28 -9.55 23.07
N VAL A 125 16.84 -9.02 21.94
CA VAL A 125 17.08 -9.57 20.60
C VAL A 125 18.23 -8.81 19.95
N ASP A 126 19.11 -9.55 19.24
CA ASP A 126 20.24 -8.94 18.53
C ASP A 126 19.75 -7.84 17.56
N PRO A 127 20.26 -6.61 17.67
CA PRO A 127 19.92 -5.52 16.76
C PRO A 127 20.04 -5.84 15.26
N LEU A 128 20.97 -6.73 14.89
CA LEU A 128 21.15 -7.14 13.49
C LEU A 128 19.98 -7.95 12.98
N ILE A 129 19.29 -8.70 13.84
CA ILE A 129 18.05 -9.41 13.47
C ILE A 129 16.96 -8.39 13.17
N TRP A 130 16.75 -7.40 14.07
CA TRP A 130 15.79 -6.34 13.81
C TRP A 130 16.09 -5.61 12.51
N ARG A 131 17.38 -5.26 12.29
CA ARG A 131 17.79 -4.59 11.06
C ARG A 131 17.48 -5.42 9.81
N LYS A 132 17.84 -6.70 9.80
CA LYS A 132 17.56 -7.63 8.69
C LYS A 132 16.08 -7.57 8.30
N TYR A 133 15.20 -7.69 9.27
CA TYR A 133 13.76 -7.81 8.98
C TYR A 133 13.06 -6.47 8.74
N ILE A 134 13.51 -5.36 9.30
CA ILE A 134 12.97 -4.04 8.96
C ILE A 134 13.31 -3.66 7.52
N LEU A 135 14.52 -3.92 7.06
CA LEU A 135 14.94 -3.64 5.68
C LEU A 135 14.09 -4.37 4.63
N ARG A 136 13.45 -5.48 4.99
CA ARG A 136 12.55 -6.27 4.14
C ARG A 136 11.24 -5.52 3.77
N TYR A 137 10.87 -4.54 4.56
CA TYR A 137 9.67 -3.73 4.36
C TYR A 137 9.96 -2.39 3.67
N MET A 138 11.22 -2.08 3.37
CA MET A 138 11.67 -0.81 2.81
C MET A 138 11.91 -0.95 1.30
N PHE A 139 11.35 -0.05 0.52
CA PHE A 139 11.46 -0.04 -0.95
C PHE A 139 11.88 1.36 -1.42
N LYS A 140 12.75 1.44 -2.44
CA LYS A 140 13.26 2.71 -2.95
C LYS A 140 12.16 3.57 -3.58
N GLY A 141 12.24 4.88 -3.35
CA GLY A 141 11.36 5.90 -3.91
C GLY A 141 10.01 6.03 -3.18
N LYS A 142 9.28 7.07 -3.54
CA LYS A 142 7.93 7.34 -3.04
C LYS A 142 6.92 6.70 -3.98
N ASN A 143 6.35 5.58 -3.60
CA ASN A 143 5.35 4.88 -4.40
C ASN A 143 3.99 4.93 -3.67
N LEU A 144 3.02 5.58 -4.28
CA LEU A 144 1.64 5.61 -3.84
C LEU A 144 0.89 4.37 -4.35
N LEU A 145 -0.29 4.12 -3.82
CA LEU A 145 -1.16 3.03 -4.30
C LEU A 145 -1.37 3.09 -5.83
N ALA A 146 -1.53 4.30 -6.38
CA ALA A 146 -1.76 4.51 -7.80
C ALA A 146 -0.55 4.16 -8.69
N ASP A 147 0.66 4.09 -8.13
CA ASP A 147 1.89 3.78 -8.87
C ASP A 147 2.10 2.28 -9.06
N TYR A 148 1.35 1.44 -8.33
CA TYR A 148 1.46 0.00 -8.44
C TYR A 148 0.52 -0.57 -9.51
N PRO A 149 0.98 -1.57 -10.29
CA PRO A 149 0.15 -2.22 -11.29
C PRO A 149 -0.97 -3.04 -10.65
N GLN A 150 -1.98 -3.35 -11.45
CA GLN A 150 -3.05 -4.24 -11.02
C GLN A 150 -2.51 -5.65 -10.73
N ILE A 151 -3.00 -6.26 -9.66
CA ILE A 151 -2.86 -7.68 -9.37
C ILE A 151 -4.23 -8.31 -9.21
N ASP A 152 -4.41 -9.48 -9.81
CA ASP A 152 -5.63 -10.28 -9.62
C ASP A 152 -5.21 -11.74 -9.44
N PHE A 153 -5.45 -12.26 -8.25
CA PHE A 153 -4.99 -13.59 -7.86
C PHE A 153 -5.69 -14.73 -8.60
N ASP A 154 -6.86 -14.47 -9.19
CA ASP A 154 -7.60 -15.44 -10.00
C ASP A 154 -7.12 -15.49 -11.46
N VAL A 155 -6.51 -14.40 -11.95
CA VAL A 155 -6.05 -14.26 -13.34
C VAL A 155 -4.67 -13.62 -13.43
N LEU A 156 -3.71 -14.16 -12.68
CA LEU A 156 -2.33 -13.66 -12.62
C LEU A 156 -1.60 -13.61 -13.97
N ASN A 157 -2.03 -14.40 -14.95
CA ASN A 157 -1.52 -14.33 -16.31
C ASN A 157 -1.89 -13.03 -17.06
N VAL A 158 -2.92 -12.29 -16.58
CA VAL A 158 -3.37 -11.02 -17.15
C VAL A 158 -2.93 -9.85 -16.25
N TYR A 159 -3.10 -9.99 -14.94
CA TYR A 159 -2.79 -8.99 -13.93
C TYR A 159 -1.83 -9.55 -12.88
N PRO A 160 -0.54 -9.66 -13.22
CA PRO A 160 0.44 -10.34 -12.34
C PRO A 160 0.93 -9.50 -11.17
N GLY A 161 0.62 -8.19 -11.08
CA GLY A 161 1.38 -7.28 -10.23
C GLY A 161 2.81 -7.10 -10.75
N GLN A 162 3.73 -6.65 -9.89
CA GLN A 162 5.14 -6.48 -10.24
C GLN A 162 6.05 -6.83 -9.06
N ASN A 163 7.22 -7.38 -9.36
CA ASN A 163 8.24 -7.70 -8.37
C ASN A 163 9.11 -6.46 -8.07
N TYR A 164 9.33 -6.19 -6.79
CA TYR A 164 10.17 -5.12 -6.27
C TYR A 164 11.22 -5.70 -5.34
N TYR A 165 12.40 -5.10 -5.34
CA TYR A 165 13.49 -5.44 -4.43
C TYR A 165 13.43 -4.56 -3.19
N ALA A 166 13.38 -5.17 -2.02
CA ALA A 166 13.51 -4.48 -0.74
C ALA A 166 14.97 -4.09 -0.46
N TYR A 167 15.21 -3.34 0.61
CA TYR A 167 16.55 -2.90 1.00
C TYR A 167 17.45 -4.07 1.43
N ASP A 168 16.90 -5.19 1.88
CA ASP A 168 17.63 -6.45 2.17
C ASP A 168 17.85 -7.32 0.92
N ASN A 169 17.50 -6.84 -0.28
CA ASN A 169 17.48 -7.54 -1.56
C ASN A 169 16.47 -8.70 -1.66
N SER A 170 15.60 -8.87 -0.69
CA SER A 170 14.46 -9.78 -0.84
C SER A 170 13.48 -9.27 -1.88
N ILE A 171 12.66 -10.17 -2.43
CA ILE A 171 11.71 -9.84 -3.49
C ILE A 171 10.29 -9.92 -2.93
N SER A 172 9.52 -8.87 -3.18
CA SER A 172 8.09 -8.88 -2.95
C SER A 172 7.34 -8.54 -4.23
N ARG A 173 6.27 -9.27 -4.52
CA ARG A 173 5.32 -8.89 -5.56
C ARG A 173 4.30 -7.94 -4.97
N ILE A 174 4.19 -6.76 -5.56
CA ILE A 174 3.29 -5.70 -5.08
C ILE A 174 2.30 -5.38 -6.19
N GLY A 175 1.05 -5.15 -5.83
CA GLY A 175 0.01 -4.79 -6.77
C GLY A 175 -1.29 -4.37 -6.11
N VAL A 176 -2.13 -3.69 -6.88
CA VAL A 176 -3.45 -3.21 -6.46
C VAL A 176 -4.52 -4.18 -6.97
N PHE A 177 -5.21 -4.80 -6.05
CA PHE A 177 -6.39 -5.61 -6.36
C PHE A 177 -7.60 -4.70 -6.55
N PHE A 178 -8.24 -4.83 -7.68
CA PHE A 178 -9.43 -4.06 -8.05
C PHE A 178 -10.67 -4.87 -7.69
N ASN A 179 -11.31 -4.51 -6.58
CA ASN A 179 -12.53 -5.21 -6.17
C ASN A 179 -13.69 -4.93 -7.13
N ASP A 180 -14.63 -5.83 -7.15
CA ASP A 180 -15.89 -5.64 -7.88
C ASP A 180 -16.83 -4.70 -7.11
N ALA A 181 -17.64 -3.94 -7.83
CA ALA A 181 -18.71 -3.16 -7.25
C ALA A 181 -20.03 -3.90 -7.42
N THR A 182 -20.70 -4.20 -6.31
CA THR A 182 -22.00 -4.87 -6.32
C THR A 182 -23.09 -3.86 -5.93
N SER A 183 -24.21 -3.85 -6.66
CA SER A 183 -25.35 -2.99 -6.35
C SER A 183 -25.92 -3.33 -4.97
N SER A 184 -26.58 -2.35 -4.33
CA SER A 184 -27.15 -2.50 -2.98
C SER A 184 -28.19 -3.62 -2.87
N ASP A 185 -28.84 -3.99 -3.98
CA ASP A 185 -29.79 -5.10 -4.06
C ASP A 185 -29.14 -6.45 -4.42
N GLY A 186 -27.80 -6.47 -4.60
CA GLY A 186 -27.03 -7.67 -4.92
C GLY A 186 -27.22 -8.25 -6.33
N LYS A 187 -28.01 -7.59 -7.19
CA LYS A 187 -28.39 -8.16 -8.50
C LYS A 187 -27.42 -7.86 -9.63
N SER A 188 -26.58 -6.85 -9.47
CA SER A 188 -25.63 -6.43 -10.50
C SER A 188 -24.24 -6.30 -9.91
N THR A 189 -23.25 -6.86 -10.58
CA THR A 189 -21.84 -6.75 -10.23
C THR A 189 -21.06 -6.18 -11.41
N LEU A 190 -20.34 -5.10 -11.17
CA LEU A 190 -19.42 -4.48 -12.13
C LEU A 190 -17.99 -4.87 -11.77
N LYS A 191 -17.35 -5.62 -12.64
CA LYS A 191 -15.97 -6.09 -12.45
C LYS A 191 -15.01 -4.91 -12.36
N TYR A 192 -14.10 -4.98 -11.36
CA TYR A 192 -13.02 -4.03 -11.15
C TYR A 192 -13.45 -2.58 -10.86
N MET A 193 -14.72 -2.34 -10.55
CA MET A 193 -15.26 -0.99 -10.28
C MET A 193 -15.40 -0.68 -8.79
N GLY A 194 -15.03 -1.61 -7.91
CA GLY A 194 -15.04 -1.43 -6.46
C GLY A 194 -13.78 -0.74 -5.92
N TYR A 195 -13.58 -0.81 -4.61
CA TYR A 195 -12.44 -0.21 -3.95
C TYR A 195 -11.11 -0.88 -4.35
N ARG A 196 -10.04 -0.12 -4.25
CA ARG A 196 -8.67 -0.55 -4.53
C ARG A 196 -8.01 -1.07 -3.26
N GLN A 197 -7.46 -2.27 -3.32
CA GLN A 197 -6.77 -2.90 -2.21
C GLN A 197 -5.31 -3.16 -2.56
N LEU A 198 -4.40 -2.49 -1.88
CA LEU A 198 -2.96 -2.75 -2.05
C LEU A 198 -2.56 -4.03 -1.34
N TYR A 199 -1.77 -4.85 -2.02
CA TYR A 199 -1.18 -6.08 -1.49
C TYR A 199 0.34 -6.06 -1.65
N ILE A 200 1.02 -6.63 -0.67
CA ILE A 200 2.42 -7.03 -0.75
C ILE A 200 2.50 -8.55 -0.53
N CYS A 201 3.15 -9.24 -1.45
CA CYS A 201 3.32 -10.69 -1.44
C CYS A 201 4.81 -11.00 -1.35
N TYR A 202 5.29 -11.37 -0.18
CA TYR A 202 6.69 -11.71 0.04
C TYR A 202 7.02 -13.06 -0.60
N ILE A 203 7.99 -13.10 -1.51
CA ILE A 203 8.42 -14.30 -2.23
C ILE A 203 9.45 -15.05 -1.39
N LEU A 204 9.06 -16.23 -0.88
CA LEU A 204 9.90 -17.05 -0.02
C LEU A 204 11.15 -17.59 -0.74
N ASN A 205 11.00 -17.95 -2.00
CA ASN A 205 12.07 -18.50 -2.82
C ASN A 205 11.98 -17.94 -4.24
N PRO A 206 13.00 -17.20 -4.70
CA PRO A 206 13.03 -16.65 -6.07
C PRO A 206 12.91 -17.71 -7.17
N SER A 207 13.30 -18.97 -6.90
CA SER A 207 13.15 -20.08 -7.84
C SER A 207 11.70 -20.61 -7.94
N SER A 208 10.83 -20.18 -7.01
CA SER A 208 9.40 -20.53 -6.98
C SER A 208 8.59 -19.24 -6.74
N PRO A 209 8.56 -18.32 -7.70
CA PRO A 209 8.06 -16.97 -7.51
C PRO A 209 6.54 -16.89 -7.25
N ASP A 210 5.83 -17.98 -7.44
CA ASP A 210 4.39 -18.10 -7.16
C ASP A 210 4.10 -18.63 -5.74
N ALA A 211 5.16 -19.00 -4.99
CA ALA A 211 5.05 -19.34 -3.58
C ALA A 211 5.40 -18.12 -2.72
N TRP A 212 4.37 -17.36 -2.31
CA TRP A 212 4.52 -16.15 -1.51
C TRP A 212 3.65 -16.14 -0.26
N ILE A 213 4.00 -15.25 0.65
CA ILE A 213 3.15 -14.87 1.79
C ILE A 213 2.47 -13.55 1.44
N GLN A 214 1.14 -13.57 1.37
CA GLN A 214 0.32 -12.44 0.96
C GLN A 214 -0.11 -11.63 2.17
N CYS A 215 0.13 -10.31 2.15
CA CYS A 215 -0.31 -9.37 3.16
C CYS A 215 -1.13 -8.24 2.52
N LYS A 216 -2.23 -7.87 3.19
CA LYS A 216 -3.03 -6.70 2.85
C LYS A 216 -2.45 -5.45 3.46
N VAL A 217 -2.69 -4.33 2.81
CA VAL A 217 -2.48 -3.00 3.38
C VAL A 217 -3.81 -2.52 3.95
N SER A 218 -3.83 -2.12 5.22
CA SER A 218 -5.03 -1.58 5.89
C SER A 218 -5.18 -0.08 5.68
N SER A 219 -4.07 0.66 5.54
CA SER A 219 -4.06 2.09 5.28
C SER A 219 -2.91 2.42 4.34
N SER A 220 -3.22 2.93 3.16
CA SER A 220 -2.23 3.30 2.13
C SER A 220 -2.04 4.81 2.07
N ASP A 221 -0.95 5.21 1.37
CA ASP A 221 -0.70 6.58 0.97
C ASP A 221 -0.54 7.59 2.11
N ILE A 222 -0.05 7.15 3.27
CA ILE A 222 0.36 8.03 4.34
C ILE A 222 1.69 8.68 3.91
N GLN A 223 1.75 10.01 3.86
CA GLN A 223 2.83 10.76 3.23
C GLN A 223 3.55 11.67 4.25
N PRO A 224 4.49 11.14 5.04
CA PRO A 224 5.46 11.97 5.74
C PRO A 224 6.38 12.67 4.74
N ASN A 225 7.12 13.71 5.20
CA ASN A 225 7.93 14.57 4.33
C ASN A 225 8.96 13.78 3.50
N ASN A 226 9.50 12.69 4.04
CA ASN A 226 10.56 11.90 3.43
C ASN A 226 10.12 10.52 2.92
N GLY A 227 8.83 10.29 2.61
CA GLY A 227 8.47 9.00 2.02
C GLY A 227 6.98 8.72 1.99
N VAL A 228 6.66 7.43 1.89
CA VAL A 228 5.29 6.90 1.93
C VAL A 228 5.23 5.73 2.91
N VAL A 229 4.21 5.70 3.75
CA VAL A 229 3.91 4.59 4.64
C VAL A 229 2.63 3.90 4.21
N HIS A 230 2.71 2.58 4.02
CA HIS A 230 1.58 1.69 3.84
C HIS A 230 1.47 0.78 5.05
N ALA A 231 0.52 1.01 5.93
CA ALA A 231 0.34 0.22 7.12
C ALA A 231 -0.30 -1.14 6.80
N LEU A 232 0.35 -2.23 7.20
CA LEU A 232 -0.14 -3.58 6.96
C LEU A 232 -1.37 -3.90 7.83
N ASP A 233 -2.20 -4.80 7.32
CA ASP A 233 -3.31 -5.36 8.06
C ASP A 233 -2.82 -6.53 8.93
N TYR A 234 -2.85 -6.36 10.25
CA TYR A 234 -2.39 -7.35 11.23
C TYR A 234 -3.12 -8.70 11.14
N THR A 235 -4.28 -8.77 10.48
CA THR A 235 -4.99 -10.05 10.28
C THR A 235 -4.39 -10.90 9.19
N SER A 236 -3.55 -10.32 8.35
CA SER A 236 -2.90 -10.97 7.21
C SER A 236 -1.38 -10.84 7.21
N SER A 237 -0.81 -10.06 8.14
CA SER A 237 0.63 -9.86 8.27
C SER A 237 1.21 -10.65 9.44
N SER A 238 2.53 -10.83 9.39
CA SER A 238 3.37 -11.28 10.49
C SER A 238 4.71 -10.59 10.38
N PHE A 239 5.38 -10.32 11.51
CA PHE A 239 6.69 -9.68 11.46
C PHE A 239 7.70 -10.54 10.70
N GLY A 240 8.44 -9.91 9.78
CA GLY A 240 9.37 -10.55 8.87
C GLY A 240 8.71 -11.33 7.72
N PHE A 241 7.37 -11.23 7.55
CA PHE A 241 6.52 -12.04 6.69
C PHE A 241 6.50 -13.53 7.05
N ASN A 242 7.67 -14.12 7.33
CA ASN A 242 7.82 -15.50 7.76
C ASN A 242 8.30 -15.55 9.24
N PRO A 243 7.39 -15.65 10.21
CA PRO A 243 7.75 -15.63 11.63
C PRO A 243 8.66 -16.80 12.03
N SER A 244 8.57 -17.95 11.36
CA SER A 244 9.45 -19.08 11.66
C SER A 244 10.90 -18.80 11.34
N GLU A 245 11.20 -18.06 10.28
CA GLU A 245 12.56 -17.61 9.94
C GLU A 245 13.10 -16.67 11.02
N VAL A 246 12.30 -15.67 11.44
CA VAL A 246 12.70 -14.72 12.49
C VAL A 246 12.97 -15.43 13.81
N ILE A 247 12.10 -16.35 14.22
CA ILE A 247 12.24 -17.15 15.45
C ILE A 247 13.52 -17.98 15.41
N ASN A 248 13.83 -18.61 14.28
CA ASN A 248 15.05 -19.40 14.12
C ASN A 248 16.31 -18.52 14.27
N ASP A 249 16.34 -17.34 13.63
CA ASP A 249 17.45 -16.39 13.77
C ASP A 249 17.64 -15.94 15.24
N ILE A 250 16.53 -15.65 15.94
CA ILE A 250 16.57 -15.32 17.37
C ILE A 250 17.12 -16.47 18.21
N ILE A 251 16.69 -17.70 17.95
CA ILE A 251 17.18 -18.89 18.65
C ILE A 251 18.67 -19.08 18.39
N GLU A 252 19.12 -18.89 17.16
CA GLU A 252 20.52 -19.01 16.81
C GLU A 252 21.41 -17.96 17.48
N SER A 253 20.95 -16.72 17.56
CA SER A 253 21.68 -15.63 18.22
C SER A 253 21.86 -15.81 19.72
N LYS A 254 21.02 -16.63 20.35
CA LYS A 254 21.06 -16.92 21.80
C LYS A 254 21.76 -18.25 22.13
N ARG A 255 22.51 -18.83 21.19
CA ARG A 255 23.38 -19.98 21.45
C ARG A 255 24.64 -19.52 22.21
#